data_13bb8b10658d265ab8f8de8b7dec6c3b
#
_entry.id   13bb8b10658d265ab8f8de8b7dec6c3b
#
_cell.length_a   1.000
_cell.length_b   1.000
_cell.length_c   1.000
_cell.angle_alpha   90.00
_cell.angle_beta   90.00
_cell.angle_gamma   90.00
#
_symmetry.space_group_name_H-M   'P 1'
#
loop_
_entity.id
_entity.type
_entity.pdbx_description
1 polymer ?
#
loop_
_entity_poly.entity_id
_entity_poly.type
_entity_poly.pdbx_seq_one_letter_code
_entity_poly.pdbx_strand_id
1 'polypeptide(L)'
;MKLHSANVHLIDHPLVQHKLTLMRRKDASTTTFRTLLSELSMLMAYEVTRDMPMQDVEIETPLEVTTSKMIDGKKLVFVSILRAGNGILEGMLNVVPGARVGHVGLYRDPKTLTAVEYYFKMPHDMEERDVVVVDPMLATGNSAIAAVDRIKELNPKSIKFVCLLTCPEGISALQKVHPDVPIYTAAIDRQLNDHGYILPGLGDAGDRIFGTK
;
A
#
# COMPACT_ATOMS: atom_id res chain seq x y z
N MET A 1 15.42 -7.89 18.24
CA MET A 1 16.02 -8.45 17.03
C MET A 1 15.66 -7.53 15.88
N LYS A 2 16.61 -6.76 15.33
CA LYS A 2 16.34 -5.82 14.22
C LYS A 2 16.19 -6.64 12.93
N LEU A 3 14.96 -6.99 12.57
CA LEU A 3 14.62 -7.49 11.23
C LEU A 3 14.56 -6.33 10.24
N HIS A 4 15.68 -5.65 10.03
CA HIS A 4 15.83 -4.80 8.86
C HIS A 4 16.43 -5.66 7.76
N SER A 5 15.56 -6.40 7.03
CA SER A 5 15.94 -6.85 5.71
C SER A 5 16.09 -5.61 4.83
N ALA A 6 17.04 -5.61 3.90
CA ALA A 6 17.37 -4.45 3.07
C ALA A 6 16.17 -3.90 2.24
N ASN A 7 15.01 -4.55 2.29
CA ASN A 7 13.84 -4.29 1.44
C ASN A 7 12.55 -3.98 2.24
N VAL A 8 12.68 -3.60 3.54
CA VAL A 8 11.55 -3.15 4.38
C VAL A 8 11.78 -1.74 4.86
N HIS A 9 10.91 -0.84 4.47
CA HIS A 9 10.97 0.59 4.75
C HIS A 9 9.91 0.96 5.80
N LEU A 10 10.37 1.19 7.03
CA LEU A 10 9.50 1.69 8.11
C LEU A 10 9.37 3.21 8.00
N ILE A 11 8.12 3.68 7.86
CA ILE A 11 7.79 5.11 7.84
C ILE A 11 7.50 5.54 9.28
N ASP A 12 8.53 5.92 10.00
CA ASP A 12 8.50 6.25 11.44
C ASP A 12 8.28 7.74 11.75
N HIS A 13 7.85 8.50 10.75
CA HIS A 13 7.58 9.92 10.89
C HIS A 13 6.58 10.20 12.05
N PRO A 14 6.84 11.20 12.94
CA PRO A 14 5.99 11.46 14.12
C PRO A 14 4.50 11.62 13.80
N LEU A 15 4.13 12.30 12.70
CA LEU A 15 2.73 12.44 12.30
C LEU A 15 2.10 11.09 11.91
N VAL A 16 2.86 10.22 11.25
CA VAL A 16 2.38 8.87 10.89
C VAL A 16 2.13 8.07 12.17
N GLN A 17 3.08 8.08 13.10
CA GLN A 17 2.96 7.33 14.36
C GLN A 17 1.82 7.86 15.23
N HIS A 18 1.66 9.18 15.32
CA HIS A 18 0.55 9.80 16.07
C HIS A 18 -0.81 9.38 15.50
N LYS A 19 -1.02 9.52 14.20
CA LYS A 19 -2.28 9.16 13.53
C LYS A 19 -2.56 7.67 13.62
N LEU A 20 -1.53 6.83 13.46
CA LEU A 20 -1.65 5.39 13.63
C LEU A 20 -2.06 5.01 15.05
N THR A 21 -1.50 5.67 16.07
CA THR A 21 -1.90 5.47 17.48
C THR A 21 -3.38 5.76 17.69
N LEU A 22 -3.89 6.88 17.17
CA LEU A 22 -5.31 7.22 17.26
C LEU A 22 -6.18 6.20 16.51
N MET A 23 -5.73 5.74 15.33
CA MET A 23 -6.45 4.77 14.51
C MET A 23 -6.55 3.39 15.17
N ARG A 24 -5.53 2.98 15.94
CA ARG A 24 -5.52 1.71 16.68
C ARG A 24 -6.56 1.63 17.81
N ARG A 25 -7.01 2.74 18.33
CA ARG A 25 -7.96 2.79 19.46
C ARG A 25 -9.24 2.04 19.12
N LYS A 26 -9.71 1.19 20.05
CA LYS A 26 -10.94 0.42 19.90
C LYS A 26 -12.22 1.29 19.85
N ASP A 27 -12.14 2.48 20.43
CA ASP A 27 -13.24 3.46 20.50
C ASP A 27 -13.25 4.44 19.30
N ALA A 28 -12.31 4.32 18.37
CA ALA A 28 -12.33 5.12 17.15
C ALA A 28 -13.52 4.72 16.27
N SER A 29 -14.40 5.70 15.99
CA SER A 29 -15.55 5.49 15.11
C SER A 29 -15.12 5.17 13.67
N THR A 30 -16.01 4.60 12.87
CA THR A 30 -15.80 4.39 11.42
C THR A 30 -15.42 5.68 10.71
N THR A 31 -16.06 6.80 11.06
CA THR A 31 -15.70 8.12 10.49
C THR A 31 -14.28 8.52 10.85
N THR A 32 -13.92 8.44 12.13
CA THR A 32 -12.56 8.76 12.60
C THR A 32 -11.54 7.84 11.93
N PHE A 33 -11.84 6.54 11.83
CA PHE A 33 -10.96 5.57 11.19
C PHE A 33 -10.70 5.91 9.72
N ARG A 34 -11.75 6.22 8.94
CA ARG A 34 -11.63 6.62 7.52
C ARG A 34 -10.83 7.91 7.35
N THR A 35 -11.07 8.92 8.19
CA THR A 35 -10.32 10.18 8.14
C THR A 35 -8.83 9.94 8.38
N LEU A 36 -8.48 9.21 9.45
CA LEU A 36 -7.09 8.88 9.78
C LEU A 36 -6.45 8.00 8.71
N LEU A 37 -7.19 7.05 8.13
CA LEU A 37 -6.71 6.23 7.03
C LEU A 37 -6.34 7.07 5.81
N SER A 38 -7.21 7.99 5.40
CA SER A 38 -6.94 8.90 4.28
C SER A 38 -5.70 9.75 4.53
N GLU A 39 -5.59 10.35 5.73
CA GLU A 39 -4.45 11.19 6.11
C GLU A 39 -3.13 10.40 6.17
N LEU A 40 -3.14 9.18 6.74
CA LEU A 40 -1.99 8.29 6.75
C LEU A 40 -1.57 7.91 5.33
N SER A 41 -2.54 7.60 4.48
CA SER A 41 -2.28 7.21 3.09
C SER A 41 -1.65 8.35 2.28
N MET A 42 -2.06 9.61 2.52
CA MET A 42 -1.40 10.78 1.92
C MET A 42 0.06 10.91 2.35
N LEU A 43 0.34 10.76 3.65
CA LEU A 43 1.72 10.84 4.18
C LEU A 43 2.58 9.69 3.65
N MET A 44 2.01 8.49 3.56
CA MET A 44 2.72 7.33 3.00
C MET A 44 2.95 7.47 1.50
N ALA A 45 2.00 8.04 0.74
CA ALA A 45 2.19 8.32 -0.68
C ALA A 45 3.41 9.22 -0.92
N TYR A 46 3.61 10.25 -0.11
CA TYR A 46 4.77 11.12 -0.17
C TYR A 46 6.09 10.36 -0.02
N GLU A 47 6.18 9.43 0.93
CA GLU A 47 7.40 8.62 1.13
C GLU A 47 7.61 7.57 0.04
N VAL A 48 6.56 6.89 -0.37
CA VAL A 48 6.63 5.81 -1.38
C VAL A 48 7.01 6.32 -2.76
N THR A 49 6.70 7.60 -3.04
CA THR A 49 7.00 8.24 -4.34
C THR A 49 8.32 9.03 -4.34
N ARG A 50 9.12 8.95 -3.28
CA ARG A 50 10.37 9.74 -3.11
C ARG A 50 11.41 9.51 -4.21
N ASP A 51 11.45 8.35 -4.80
CA ASP A 51 12.38 7.93 -5.83
C ASP A 51 11.82 8.03 -7.27
N MET A 52 10.68 8.71 -7.45
CA MET A 52 10.13 8.91 -8.78
C MET A 52 11.10 9.71 -9.66
N PRO A 53 11.31 9.26 -10.91
CA PRO A 53 12.20 9.96 -11.83
C PRO A 53 11.67 11.35 -12.18
N MET A 54 12.60 12.30 -12.25
CA MET A 54 12.31 13.68 -12.60
C MET A 54 12.98 14.02 -13.94
N GLN A 55 12.36 14.92 -14.70
CA GLN A 55 12.90 15.49 -15.93
C GLN A 55 12.94 17.01 -15.86
N ASP A 56 13.84 17.61 -16.64
CA ASP A 56 13.88 19.05 -16.83
C ASP A 56 12.91 19.44 -17.93
N VAL A 57 12.08 20.45 -17.67
CA VAL A 57 11.14 21.01 -18.64
C VAL A 57 11.24 22.53 -18.64
N GLU A 58 11.16 23.11 -19.82
CA GLU A 58 11.03 24.56 -19.96
C GLU A 58 9.59 24.96 -19.62
N ILE A 59 9.44 25.95 -18.75
CA ILE A 59 8.16 26.52 -18.35
C ILE A 59 8.24 28.05 -18.43
N GLU A 60 7.10 28.69 -18.61
CA GLU A 60 6.96 30.13 -18.50
C GLU A 60 6.30 30.48 -17.16
N THR A 61 7.00 31.27 -16.35
CA THR A 61 6.44 31.86 -15.13
C THR A 61 5.82 33.23 -15.48
N PRO A 62 5.08 33.89 -14.56
CA PRO A 62 4.60 35.25 -14.80
C PRO A 62 5.71 36.28 -15.06
N LEU A 63 6.98 35.96 -14.82
CA LEU A 63 8.10 36.89 -14.92
C LEU A 63 9.08 36.52 -16.03
N GLU A 64 9.36 35.24 -16.25
CA GLU A 64 10.35 34.80 -17.25
C GLU A 64 10.19 33.32 -17.62
N VAL A 65 10.80 32.93 -18.73
CA VAL A 65 11.00 31.53 -19.11
C VAL A 65 12.13 30.94 -18.28
N THR A 66 11.93 29.73 -17.74
CA THR A 66 12.94 29.03 -16.93
C THR A 66 12.83 27.53 -17.07
N THR A 67 13.87 26.80 -16.66
CA THR A 67 13.87 25.33 -16.58
C THR A 67 13.52 24.89 -15.16
N SER A 68 12.55 23.98 -15.04
CA SER A 68 12.09 23.41 -13.76
C SER A 68 11.97 21.89 -13.81
N LYS A 69 11.93 21.28 -12.62
CA LYS A 69 11.78 19.83 -12.48
C LYS A 69 10.30 19.42 -12.52
N MET A 70 10.00 18.39 -13.29
CA MET A 70 8.69 17.74 -13.36
C MET A 70 8.87 16.23 -13.27
N ILE A 71 7.88 15.51 -12.73
CA ILE A 71 7.89 14.04 -12.74
C ILE A 71 7.95 13.56 -14.19
N ASP A 72 8.85 12.58 -14.45
CA ASP A 72 9.03 12.00 -15.78
C ASP A 72 7.84 11.09 -16.14
N GLY A 73 6.88 11.67 -16.86
CA GLY A 73 5.72 10.97 -17.39
C GLY A 73 4.65 10.61 -16.34
N LYS A 74 3.60 9.92 -16.82
CA LYS A 74 2.46 9.43 -16.02
C LYS A 74 2.52 7.92 -15.90
N LYS A 75 3.57 7.39 -15.29
CA LYS A 75 3.85 5.94 -15.28
C LYS A 75 3.44 5.22 -13.99
N LEU A 76 2.92 5.93 -12.98
CA LEU A 76 2.53 5.35 -11.70
C LEU A 76 1.14 4.70 -11.79
N VAL A 77 1.03 3.50 -11.21
CA VAL A 77 -0.23 2.76 -11.02
C VAL A 77 -0.37 2.38 -9.56
N PHE A 78 -1.48 2.78 -8.94
CA PHE A 78 -1.89 2.23 -7.65
C PHE A 78 -2.77 1.00 -7.87
N VAL A 79 -2.45 -0.11 -7.24
CA VAL A 79 -3.25 -1.35 -7.30
C VAL A 79 -3.80 -1.66 -5.92
N SER A 80 -5.11 -1.57 -5.78
CA SER A 80 -5.80 -1.87 -4.53
C SER A 80 -6.17 -3.36 -4.44
N ILE A 81 -5.81 -4.00 -3.33
CA ILE A 81 -6.36 -5.31 -2.97
C ILE A 81 -7.73 -5.07 -2.33
N LEU A 82 -8.77 -5.49 -3.03
CA LEU A 82 -10.15 -5.31 -2.60
C LEU A 82 -10.46 -6.19 -1.38
N ARG A 83 -11.26 -5.72 -0.45
CA ARG A 83 -11.98 -4.43 -0.35
C ARG A 83 -11.18 -3.33 0.36
N ALA A 84 -10.40 -3.71 1.40
CA ALA A 84 -9.81 -2.78 2.36
C ALA A 84 -8.74 -1.84 1.76
N GLY A 85 -8.04 -2.28 0.71
CA GLY A 85 -7.04 -1.47 0.00
C GLY A 85 -7.60 -0.17 -0.58
N ASN A 86 -8.92 -0.11 -0.87
CA ASN A 86 -9.55 1.12 -1.40
C ASN A 86 -9.42 2.31 -0.45
N GLY A 87 -9.43 2.07 0.87
CA GLY A 87 -9.25 3.15 1.83
C GLY A 87 -7.87 3.81 1.75
N ILE A 88 -6.82 3.04 1.43
CA ILE A 88 -5.48 3.58 1.18
C ILE A 88 -5.43 4.28 -0.19
N LEU A 89 -5.99 3.63 -1.21
CA LEU A 89 -6.01 4.14 -2.58
C LEU A 89 -6.56 5.57 -2.66
N GLU A 90 -7.69 5.85 -2.00
CA GLU A 90 -8.31 7.18 -1.99
C GLU A 90 -7.36 8.26 -1.45
N GLY A 91 -6.68 8.00 -0.34
CA GLY A 91 -5.71 8.94 0.22
C GLY A 91 -4.50 9.16 -0.68
N MET A 92 -3.99 8.12 -1.33
CA MET A 92 -2.86 8.22 -2.26
C MET A 92 -3.22 9.01 -3.53
N LEU A 93 -4.43 8.84 -4.05
CA LEU A 93 -4.91 9.59 -5.21
C LEU A 93 -5.08 11.08 -4.93
N ASN A 94 -5.31 11.49 -3.68
CA ASN A 94 -5.33 12.91 -3.31
C ASN A 94 -3.95 13.57 -3.48
N VAL A 95 -2.87 12.80 -3.35
CA VAL A 95 -1.48 13.29 -3.54
C VAL A 95 -1.03 13.14 -4.99
N VAL A 96 -1.38 12.03 -5.64
CA VAL A 96 -0.99 11.72 -7.02
C VAL A 96 -2.23 11.47 -7.89
N PRO A 97 -3.04 12.51 -8.18
CA PRO A 97 -4.31 12.34 -8.89
C PRO A 97 -4.16 11.86 -10.34
N GLY A 98 -2.96 12.00 -10.92
CA GLY A 98 -2.65 11.50 -12.25
C GLY A 98 -2.26 10.03 -12.33
N ALA A 99 -2.13 9.33 -11.19
CA ALA A 99 -1.86 7.89 -11.18
C ALA A 99 -3.02 7.10 -11.80
N ARG A 100 -2.68 6.02 -12.48
CA ARG A 100 -3.71 5.05 -12.92
C ARG A 100 -4.05 4.10 -11.79
N VAL A 101 -5.19 3.42 -11.92
CA VAL A 101 -5.70 2.53 -10.87
C VAL A 101 -5.96 1.14 -11.43
N GLY A 102 -5.48 0.14 -10.70
CA GLY A 102 -5.84 -1.26 -10.86
C GLY A 102 -6.49 -1.81 -9.60
N HIS A 103 -7.22 -2.91 -9.74
CA HIS A 103 -7.84 -3.60 -8.62
C HIS A 103 -7.63 -5.10 -8.73
N VAL A 104 -7.32 -5.72 -7.60
CA VAL A 104 -7.28 -7.18 -7.44
C VAL A 104 -8.29 -7.55 -6.34
N GLY A 105 -9.32 -8.30 -6.72
CA GLY A 105 -10.30 -8.84 -5.78
C GLY A 105 -9.93 -10.26 -5.40
N LEU A 106 -9.65 -10.49 -4.13
CA LEU A 106 -9.30 -11.78 -3.57
C LEU A 106 -10.19 -12.08 -2.38
N TYR A 107 -10.65 -13.33 -2.27
CA TYR A 107 -11.25 -13.81 -1.04
C TYR A 107 -10.55 -15.11 -0.59
N ARG A 108 -10.60 -15.37 0.69
CA ARG A 108 -10.06 -16.60 1.25
C ARG A 108 -11.14 -17.68 1.20
N ASP A 109 -10.87 -18.74 0.44
CA ASP A 109 -11.78 -19.89 0.43
C ASP A 109 -11.85 -20.51 1.83
N PRO A 110 -13.06 -20.64 2.41
CA PRO A 110 -13.20 -21.12 3.80
C PRO A 110 -12.81 -22.59 3.98
N LYS A 111 -12.76 -23.37 2.91
CA LYS A 111 -12.43 -24.82 2.96
C LYS A 111 -10.94 -25.05 2.72
N THR A 112 -10.36 -24.42 1.70
CA THR A 112 -8.97 -24.60 1.29
C THR A 112 -8.03 -23.61 1.93
N LEU A 113 -8.54 -22.50 2.48
CA LEU A 113 -7.80 -21.36 3.04
C LEU A 113 -6.88 -20.68 2.01
N THR A 114 -7.03 -20.99 0.73
CA THR A 114 -6.29 -20.37 -0.36
C THR A 114 -6.94 -19.04 -0.79
N ALA A 115 -6.12 -18.13 -1.33
CA ALA A 115 -6.63 -16.91 -1.95
C ALA A 115 -7.25 -17.26 -3.32
N VAL A 116 -8.50 -16.87 -3.52
CA VAL A 116 -9.24 -17.06 -4.79
C VAL A 116 -9.49 -15.69 -5.39
N GLU A 117 -9.04 -15.51 -6.65
CA GLU A 117 -9.30 -14.29 -7.42
C GLU A 117 -10.73 -14.29 -7.95
N TYR A 118 -11.46 -13.19 -7.72
CA TYR A 118 -12.78 -12.97 -8.29
C TYR A 118 -12.85 -11.70 -9.14
N TYR A 119 -11.84 -10.85 -9.07
CA TYR A 119 -11.76 -9.62 -9.87
C TYR A 119 -10.31 -9.24 -10.13
N PHE A 120 -9.99 -8.96 -11.39
CA PHE A 120 -8.69 -8.46 -11.80
C PHE A 120 -8.88 -7.44 -12.93
N LYS A 121 -8.52 -6.20 -12.67
CA LYS A 121 -8.60 -5.12 -13.65
C LYS A 121 -7.39 -4.23 -13.54
N MET A 122 -6.61 -4.13 -14.61
CA MET A 122 -5.40 -3.31 -14.67
C MET A 122 -5.46 -2.35 -15.84
N PRO A 123 -4.71 -1.22 -15.77
CA PRO A 123 -4.47 -0.37 -16.94
C PRO A 123 -3.76 -1.15 -18.05
N HIS A 124 -3.80 -0.60 -19.25
CA HIS A 124 -2.94 -1.05 -20.36
C HIS A 124 -1.49 -0.58 -20.13
N ASP A 125 -0.55 -1.14 -20.86
CA ASP A 125 0.87 -0.75 -20.90
C ASP A 125 1.55 -0.90 -19.54
N MET A 126 1.27 -1.99 -18.80
CA MET A 126 1.81 -2.24 -17.47
C MET A 126 3.33 -2.39 -17.48
N GLU A 127 3.91 -2.86 -18.58
CA GLU A 127 5.36 -3.02 -18.78
C GLU A 127 6.16 -1.72 -18.72
N GLU A 128 5.50 -0.58 -18.94
CA GLU A 128 6.12 0.74 -18.82
C GLU A 128 5.90 1.40 -17.45
N ARG A 129 5.22 0.72 -16.51
CA ARG A 129 4.69 1.35 -15.30
C ARG A 129 5.35 0.87 -14.02
N ASP A 130 5.48 1.82 -13.11
CA ASP A 130 5.82 1.57 -11.71
C ASP A 130 4.52 1.32 -10.93
N VAL A 131 4.44 0.18 -10.25
CA VAL A 131 3.24 -0.27 -9.54
C VAL A 131 3.41 -0.14 -8.03
N VAL A 132 2.42 0.42 -7.37
CA VAL A 132 2.31 0.43 -5.91
C VAL A 132 1.06 -0.35 -5.51
N VAL A 133 1.26 -1.53 -4.96
CA VAL A 133 0.17 -2.39 -4.44
C VAL A 133 -0.16 -1.94 -3.02
N VAL A 134 -1.44 -1.75 -2.73
CA VAL A 134 -1.89 -1.24 -1.43
C VAL A 134 -2.89 -2.18 -0.76
N ASP A 135 -2.61 -2.49 0.51
CA ASP A 135 -3.51 -3.22 1.43
C ASP A 135 -3.22 -2.74 2.86
N PRO A 136 -4.20 -2.43 3.70
CA PRO A 136 -3.95 -1.99 5.07
C PRO A 136 -3.08 -2.91 5.91
N MET A 137 -3.15 -4.22 5.70
CA MET A 137 -2.54 -5.21 6.57
C MET A 137 -1.73 -6.24 5.76
N LEU A 138 -0.44 -6.37 6.07
CA LEU A 138 0.37 -7.51 5.62
C LEU A 138 0.50 -8.49 6.80
N ALA A 139 -0.53 -9.35 6.97
CA ALA A 139 -0.62 -10.31 8.06
C ALA A 139 0.01 -11.68 7.70
N THR A 140 -0.75 -12.58 7.13
CA THR A 140 -0.22 -13.89 6.67
C THR A 140 0.54 -13.82 5.35
N GLY A 141 0.37 -12.75 4.60
CA GLY A 141 0.97 -12.54 3.28
C GLY A 141 0.21 -13.16 2.10
N ASN A 142 -0.76 -14.05 2.33
CA ASN A 142 -1.41 -14.80 1.26
C ASN A 142 -2.05 -13.92 0.18
N SER A 143 -2.81 -12.88 0.56
CA SER A 143 -3.44 -11.97 -0.40
C SER A 143 -2.40 -11.12 -1.14
N ALA A 144 -1.37 -10.65 -0.42
CA ALA A 144 -0.29 -9.87 -1.01
C ALA A 144 0.50 -10.69 -2.04
N ILE A 145 0.86 -11.94 -1.71
CA ILE A 145 1.56 -12.86 -2.61
C ILE A 145 0.71 -13.10 -3.86
N ALA A 146 -0.55 -13.52 -3.70
CA ALA A 146 -1.43 -13.79 -4.83
C ALA A 146 -1.64 -12.56 -5.74
N ALA A 147 -1.79 -11.36 -5.16
CA ALA A 147 -1.91 -10.13 -5.93
C ALA A 147 -0.63 -9.82 -6.70
N VAL A 148 0.54 -9.93 -6.06
CA VAL A 148 1.84 -9.67 -6.70
C VAL A 148 2.14 -10.70 -7.78
N ASP A 149 1.82 -11.99 -7.58
CA ASP A 149 1.94 -13.03 -8.62
C ASP A 149 1.19 -12.62 -9.89
N ARG A 150 -0.08 -12.23 -9.74
CA ARG A 150 -0.93 -11.82 -10.87
C ARG A 150 -0.44 -10.56 -11.56
N ILE A 151 0.05 -9.58 -10.79
CA ILE A 151 0.59 -8.33 -11.34
C ILE A 151 1.88 -8.60 -12.12
N LYS A 152 2.75 -9.49 -11.62
CA LYS A 152 4.01 -9.86 -12.29
C LYS A 152 3.80 -10.51 -13.66
N GLU A 153 2.67 -11.19 -13.89
CA GLU A 153 2.34 -11.73 -15.22
C GLU A 153 2.21 -10.64 -16.30
N LEU A 154 1.97 -9.39 -15.90
CA LEU A 154 1.91 -8.22 -16.80
C LEU A 154 3.27 -7.54 -17.00
N ASN A 155 4.35 -8.09 -16.42
CA ASN A 155 5.73 -7.62 -16.52
C ASN A 155 5.91 -6.11 -16.21
N PRO A 156 5.38 -5.57 -15.10
CA PRO A 156 5.54 -4.16 -14.78
C PRO A 156 7.02 -3.80 -14.56
N LYS A 157 7.35 -2.53 -14.76
CA LYS A 157 8.73 -2.01 -14.60
C LYS A 157 9.24 -2.17 -13.17
N SER A 158 8.38 -1.94 -12.19
CA SER A 158 8.67 -2.15 -10.78
C SER A 158 7.39 -2.42 -9.99
N ILE A 159 7.52 -3.06 -8.82
CA ILE A 159 6.41 -3.25 -7.87
C ILE A 159 6.90 -2.84 -6.48
N LYS A 160 6.11 -2.03 -5.77
CA LYS A 160 6.24 -1.75 -4.34
C LYS A 160 4.98 -2.22 -3.63
N PHE A 161 5.10 -2.71 -2.40
CA PHE A 161 3.97 -3.07 -1.55
C PHE A 161 3.84 -2.11 -0.37
N VAL A 162 2.65 -1.59 -0.14
CA VAL A 162 2.38 -0.61 0.92
C VAL A 162 1.28 -1.10 1.84
N CYS A 163 1.56 -1.10 3.15
CA CYS A 163 0.58 -1.41 4.18
C CYS A 163 0.73 -0.49 5.39
N LEU A 164 -0.34 -0.32 6.18
CA LEU A 164 -0.26 0.40 7.45
C LEU A 164 0.50 -0.42 8.48
N LEU A 165 0.13 -1.69 8.61
CA LEU A 165 0.70 -2.62 9.60
C LEU A 165 1.18 -3.90 8.95
N THR A 166 2.28 -4.39 9.47
CA THR A 166 2.77 -5.74 9.19
C THR A 166 3.33 -6.38 10.46
N CYS A 167 3.79 -7.62 10.35
CA CYS A 167 4.49 -8.37 11.38
C CYS A 167 5.61 -9.21 10.76
N PRO A 168 6.53 -9.78 11.54
CA PRO A 168 7.63 -10.60 11.03
C PRO A 168 7.18 -11.73 10.11
N GLU A 169 6.06 -12.37 10.42
CA GLU A 169 5.50 -13.46 9.63
C GLU A 169 5.05 -12.99 8.25
N GLY A 170 4.35 -11.85 8.16
CA GLY A 170 3.89 -11.27 6.90
C GLY A 170 5.06 -10.83 6.01
N ILE A 171 6.04 -10.16 6.59
CA ILE A 171 7.28 -9.76 5.90
C ILE A 171 7.98 -10.99 5.35
N SER A 172 8.22 -12.00 6.20
CA SER A 172 8.91 -13.24 5.81
C SER A 172 8.17 -13.99 4.71
N ALA A 173 6.83 -14.06 4.78
CA ALA A 173 6.02 -14.71 3.76
C ALA A 173 6.15 -14.03 2.40
N LEU A 174 5.97 -12.71 2.34
CA LEU A 174 6.06 -11.96 1.09
C LEU A 174 7.47 -11.98 0.51
N GLN A 175 8.50 -11.75 1.33
CA GLN A 175 9.89 -11.71 0.87
C GLN A 175 10.44 -13.08 0.45
N LYS A 176 9.91 -14.18 0.98
CA LYS A 176 10.29 -15.53 0.54
C LYS A 176 9.90 -15.79 -0.91
N VAL A 177 8.78 -15.25 -1.37
CA VAL A 177 8.27 -15.44 -2.73
C VAL A 177 8.68 -14.29 -3.64
N HIS A 178 8.66 -13.06 -3.14
CA HIS A 178 8.94 -11.84 -3.87
C HIS A 178 10.02 -11.00 -3.17
N PRO A 179 11.29 -11.47 -3.15
CA PRO A 179 12.38 -10.75 -2.48
C PRO A 179 12.71 -9.40 -3.16
N ASP A 180 12.29 -9.23 -4.39
CA ASP A 180 12.47 -8.03 -5.22
C ASP A 180 11.43 -6.93 -4.95
N VAL A 181 10.37 -7.22 -4.18
CA VAL A 181 9.30 -6.26 -3.89
C VAL A 181 9.55 -5.56 -2.55
N PRO A 182 9.91 -4.27 -2.53
CA PRO A 182 10.07 -3.50 -1.31
C PRO A 182 8.73 -3.31 -0.60
N ILE A 183 8.76 -3.43 0.73
CA ILE A 183 7.62 -3.27 1.62
C ILE A 183 7.74 -1.92 2.33
N TYR A 184 6.74 -1.05 2.19
CA TYR A 184 6.60 0.20 2.93
C TYR A 184 5.49 0.04 3.96
N THR A 185 5.79 0.34 5.23
CA THR A 185 4.84 0.16 6.33
C THR A 185 4.97 1.25 7.38
N ALA A 186 3.86 1.61 8.02
CA ALA A 186 3.87 2.57 9.13
C ALA A 186 4.25 1.91 10.47
N ALA A 187 4.05 0.59 10.62
CA ALA A 187 4.54 -0.12 11.79
C ALA A 187 4.77 -1.62 11.51
N ILE A 188 5.72 -2.18 12.26
CA ILE A 188 5.98 -3.62 12.32
C ILE A 188 5.58 -4.07 13.73
N ASP A 189 4.46 -4.76 13.83
CA ASP A 189 3.92 -5.25 15.09
C ASP A 189 4.54 -6.60 15.48
N ARG A 190 4.22 -7.06 16.70
CA ARG A 190 4.97 -8.15 17.34
C ARG A 190 4.83 -9.49 16.64
N GLN A 191 3.61 -9.91 16.29
CA GLN A 191 3.32 -11.26 15.76
C GLN A 191 1.87 -11.40 15.27
N LEU A 192 1.54 -12.54 14.69
CA LEU A 192 0.15 -12.98 14.46
C LEU A 192 -0.39 -13.74 15.70
N ASN A 193 -1.72 -13.67 15.87
CA ASN A 193 -2.43 -14.62 16.76
C ASN A 193 -2.86 -15.87 15.98
N ASP A 194 -3.49 -16.84 16.68
CA ASP A 194 -3.95 -18.12 16.11
C ASP A 194 -5.03 -17.97 15.02
N HIS A 195 -5.67 -16.79 14.93
CA HIS A 195 -6.65 -16.47 13.91
C HIS A 195 -6.07 -15.65 12.73
N GLY A 196 -4.75 -15.40 12.73
CA GLY A 196 -4.07 -14.65 11.70
C GLY A 196 -4.21 -13.13 11.78
N TYR A 197 -4.62 -12.58 12.94
CA TYR A 197 -4.62 -11.15 13.19
C TYR A 197 -3.30 -10.66 13.75
N ILE A 198 -2.86 -9.49 13.32
CA ILE A 198 -1.65 -8.83 13.84
C ILE A 198 -1.89 -8.36 15.28
N LEU A 199 -0.92 -8.60 16.16
CA LEU A 199 -0.91 -8.16 17.55
C LEU A 199 0.24 -7.17 17.81
N PRO A 200 -0.03 -6.00 18.46
CA PRO A 200 -1.30 -5.50 18.98
C PRO A 200 -2.31 -5.11 17.89
N GLY A 201 -1.88 -4.80 16.68
CA GLY A 201 -2.73 -4.56 15.53
C GLY A 201 -3.67 -3.36 15.65
N LEU A 202 -4.74 -3.40 14.87
CA LEU A 202 -5.86 -2.44 14.89
C LEU A 202 -7.22 -3.13 14.66
N GLY A 203 -7.27 -4.46 14.78
CA GLY A 203 -8.47 -5.26 14.47
C GLY A 203 -8.58 -5.57 12.98
N ASP A 204 -9.80 -5.82 12.50
CA ASP A 204 -10.07 -6.00 11.06
C ASP A 204 -10.23 -4.63 10.39
N ALA A 205 -9.30 -4.31 9.48
CA ALA A 205 -9.30 -3.03 8.79
C ALA A 205 -10.52 -2.86 7.88
N GLY A 206 -10.94 -3.93 7.20
CA GLY A 206 -12.11 -3.91 6.33
C GLY A 206 -13.39 -3.60 7.10
N ASP A 207 -13.62 -4.29 8.22
CA ASP A 207 -14.78 -4.06 9.07
C ASP A 207 -14.78 -2.63 9.64
N ARG A 208 -13.63 -2.12 10.05
CA ARG A 208 -13.50 -0.76 10.58
C ARG A 208 -13.71 0.31 9.53
N ILE A 209 -13.26 0.06 8.27
CA ILE A 209 -13.48 0.97 7.14
C ILE A 209 -14.95 0.97 6.73
N PHE A 210 -15.57 -0.20 6.63
CA PHE A 210 -16.90 -0.35 6.01
C PHE A 210 -18.04 -0.43 7.02
N GLY A 211 -17.74 -0.58 8.33
CA GLY A 211 -18.75 -0.70 9.37
C GLY A 211 -19.55 -2.00 9.26
N THR A 212 -18.88 -3.10 8.93
CA THR A 212 -19.50 -4.41 8.67
C THR A 212 -19.55 -5.32 9.89
N LYS A 213 -19.17 -4.83 11.06
CA LYS A 213 -19.39 -5.45 12.40
C LYS A 213 -19.91 -4.44 13.38
#